data_7238d3e7c0b003fa9efa39bf11378f05
#
_entry.id   7238d3e7c0b003fa9efa39bf11378f05
#
_cell.length_a   1.000
_cell.length_b   1.000
_cell.length_c   1.000
_cell.angle_alpha   90.00
_cell.angle_beta   90.00
_cell.angle_gamma   90.00
#
_symmetry.space_group_name_H-M   'P 1'
#
loop_
_entity.id
_entity.type
_entity.pdbx_description
1 polymer ?
#
loop_
_entity_poly.entity_id
_entity_poly.type
_entity_poly.pdbx_seq_one_letter_code
_entity_poly.pdbx_strand_id
1 'polypeptide(L)'
;MRKIIAIIALLAVLSLWGQDRKRRMTPINTPATETQAVNETATDTARINAKRRAQSVPYTDDRGKVIFVDTVTGEEWTDSTALRNIVPKMEQPLFHAASIGVNIWDPVMRIFGQDYGVASAWAELSLHNRYKPFVEVGLGSASHEGPNNNYRYRSPMSVFFKVGASYNFLFNSNPDYQLYAGVRFGFSPFSYAVDDVVLNSEYWGETSRFDIPSQNATASWFEIGLGLRVKIWGPISAGWEFKYHSLSHCSKGQYGEPWYIPGYGTRGSSITGSFSISYTLPLSHLNKKAEEAVINSDNEVEGLLPPP
;
A
#
# COMPACT_ATOMS: atom_id res chain seq x y z
N MET A 1 11.41 -10.49 24.85
CA MET A 1 11.45 -9.05 25.10
C MET A 1 12.81 -8.41 24.84
N ARG A 2 13.93 -8.85 25.41
CA ARG A 2 15.25 -8.22 25.19
C ARG A 2 15.72 -8.15 23.73
N LYS A 3 15.43 -9.17 22.91
CA LYS A 3 15.84 -9.20 21.47
C LYS A 3 14.99 -8.28 20.58
N ILE A 4 13.71 -8.04 20.93
CA ILE A 4 12.82 -7.12 20.21
C ILE A 4 13.23 -5.67 20.46
N ILE A 5 13.62 -5.35 21.69
CA ILE A 5 14.14 -4.03 22.06
C ILE A 5 15.41 -3.70 21.28
N ALA A 6 16.30 -4.68 21.06
CA ALA A 6 17.52 -4.50 20.26
C ALA A 6 17.24 -4.20 18.79
N ILE A 7 16.21 -4.82 18.18
CA ILE A 7 15.82 -4.57 16.79
C ILE A 7 15.16 -3.20 16.64
N ILE A 8 14.31 -2.82 17.58
CA ILE A 8 13.69 -1.48 17.60
C ILE A 8 14.76 -0.40 17.82
N ALA A 9 15.74 -0.65 18.68
CA ALA A 9 16.88 0.25 18.88
C ALA A 9 17.76 0.37 17.62
N LEU A 10 17.97 -0.72 16.88
CA LEU A 10 18.73 -0.70 15.63
C LEU A 10 18.02 0.10 14.54
N LEU A 11 16.68 -0.04 14.42
CA LEU A 11 15.86 0.73 13.48
C LEU A 11 15.79 2.22 13.87
N ALA A 12 15.77 2.53 15.17
CA ALA A 12 15.81 3.91 15.64
C ALA A 12 17.17 4.59 15.37
N VAL A 13 18.28 3.86 15.46
CA VAL A 13 19.62 4.39 15.15
C VAL A 13 19.77 4.67 13.65
N LEU A 14 19.19 3.86 12.78
CA LEU A 14 19.19 4.10 11.33
C LEU A 14 18.37 5.35 10.93
N SER A 15 17.33 5.68 11.69
CA SER A 15 16.53 6.90 11.45
C SER A 15 17.23 8.19 11.94
N LEU A 16 18.13 8.09 12.90
CA LEU A 16 18.89 9.23 13.44
C LEU A 16 20.03 9.70 12.53
N TRP A 17 20.55 8.83 11.66
CA TRP A 17 21.62 9.21 10.72
C TRP A 17 21.15 10.01 9.51
N GLY A 18 19.82 10.12 9.31
CA GLY A 18 19.19 10.91 8.24
C GLY A 18 18.88 12.37 8.57
N GLN A 19 19.04 12.82 9.82
CA GLN A 19 18.55 14.13 10.26
C GLN A 19 19.59 15.25 10.40
N ASP A 20 20.82 15.07 9.95
CA ASP A 20 21.85 16.13 10.11
C ASP A 20 21.96 17.03 8.88
N ARG A 21 20.83 17.67 8.49
CA ARG A 21 20.84 18.92 7.73
C ARG A 21 19.87 19.92 8.34
N LYS A 22 20.25 20.51 9.44
CA LYS A 22 19.63 21.77 9.90
C LYS A 22 19.85 22.84 8.82
N ARG A 23 18.82 23.08 8.00
CA ARG A 23 18.74 24.33 7.25
C ARG A 23 18.62 25.44 8.28
N ARG A 24 19.66 26.27 8.42
CA ARG A 24 19.56 27.56 9.13
C ARG A 24 18.50 28.38 8.40
N MET A 25 17.31 28.52 8.99
CA MET A 25 16.40 29.58 8.63
C MET A 25 16.98 30.87 9.20
N THR A 26 17.54 31.68 8.36
CA THR A 26 17.81 33.09 8.68
C THR A 26 16.46 33.81 8.65
N PRO A 27 16.01 34.44 9.73
CA PRO A 27 14.82 35.28 9.68
C PRO A 27 15.11 36.46 8.76
N ILE A 28 14.43 36.54 7.63
CA ILE A 28 14.49 37.68 6.74
C ILE A 28 13.54 38.72 7.33
N ASN A 29 14.10 39.66 8.07
CA ASN A 29 13.41 40.91 8.41
C ASN A 29 13.44 41.80 7.18
N THR A 30 12.51 41.60 6.24
CA THR A 30 12.31 42.50 5.11
C THR A 30 11.20 43.49 5.47
N PRO A 31 11.42 44.81 5.33
CA PRO A 31 10.36 45.79 5.53
C PRO A 31 9.23 45.57 4.52
N ALA A 32 8.00 45.88 4.93
CA ALA A 32 6.79 45.61 4.16
C ALA A 32 6.77 46.22 2.73
N THR A 33 7.58 47.24 2.48
CA THR A 33 7.70 47.91 1.18
C THR A 33 8.41 47.07 0.12
N GLU A 34 9.40 46.23 0.50
CA GLU A 34 10.10 45.36 -0.46
C GLU A 34 9.26 44.13 -0.87
N THR A 35 8.36 43.66 -0.02
CA THR A 35 7.51 42.50 -0.32
C THR A 35 6.49 42.83 -1.43
N GLN A 36 5.99 44.04 -1.50
CA GLN A 36 5.11 44.50 -2.58
C GLN A 36 5.84 44.61 -3.92
N ALA A 37 7.04 45.20 -3.93
CA ALA A 37 7.85 45.32 -5.14
C ALA A 37 8.26 43.96 -5.73
N VAL A 38 8.61 42.98 -4.89
CA VAL A 38 8.97 41.63 -5.34
C VAL A 38 7.75 40.88 -5.92
N ASN A 39 6.55 41.06 -5.34
CA ASN A 39 5.33 40.47 -5.86
C ASN A 39 4.87 41.11 -7.19
N GLU A 40 4.99 42.42 -7.35
CA GLU A 40 4.67 43.12 -8.61
C GLU A 40 5.63 42.67 -9.72
N THR A 41 6.93 42.61 -9.45
CA THR A 41 7.94 42.15 -10.42
C THR A 41 7.71 40.69 -10.83
N ALA A 42 7.36 39.81 -9.89
CA ALA A 42 7.05 38.41 -10.17
C ALA A 42 5.78 38.28 -11.03
N THR A 43 4.76 39.12 -10.80
CA THR A 43 3.52 39.14 -11.59
C THR A 43 3.76 39.63 -13.01
N ASP A 44 4.59 40.68 -13.19
CA ASP A 44 4.94 41.21 -14.49
C ASP A 44 5.81 40.21 -15.28
N THR A 45 6.77 39.57 -14.64
CA THR A 45 7.58 38.52 -15.26
C THR A 45 6.69 37.32 -15.70
N ALA A 46 5.71 36.95 -14.90
CA ALA A 46 4.77 35.89 -15.26
C ALA A 46 3.90 36.26 -16.49
N ARG A 47 3.46 37.52 -16.59
CA ARG A 47 2.70 38.06 -17.73
C ARG A 47 3.56 38.11 -19.01
N ILE A 48 4.79 38.57 -18.91
CA ILE A 48 5.74 38.62 -20.03
C ILE A 48 6.02 37.20 -20.53
N ASN A 49 6.28 36.26 -19.62
CA ASN A 49 6.51 34.87 -19.96
C ASN A 49 5.27 34.20 -20.56
N ALA A 50 4.07 34.56 -20.12
CA ALA A 50 2.82 34.04 -20.71
C ALA A 50 2.62 34.53 -22.16
N LYS A 51 2.93 35.80 -22.44
CA LYS A 51 2.92 36.34 -23.81
C LYS A 51 3.96 35.67 -24.71
N ARG A 52 5.17 35.49 -24.19
CA ARG A 52 6.27 34.85 -24.90
C ARG A 52 5.96 33.35 -25.20
N ARG A 53 5.32 32.65 -24.28
CA ARG A 53 4.85 31.28 -24.49
C ARG A 53 3.82 31.15 -25.59
N ALA A 54 2.94 32.12 -25.76
CA ALA A 54 1.94 32.11 -26.85
C ALA A 54 2.57 32.18 -28.25
N GLN A 55 3.81 32.63 -28.35
CA GLN A 55 4.58 32.76 -29.60
C GLN A 55 5.69 31.73 -29.73
N SER A 56 5.83 30.79 -28.80
CA SER A 56 6.92 29.82 -28.75
C SER A 56 6.40 28.40 -28.80
N VAL A 57 7.16 27.50 -29.43
CA VAL A 57 6.88 26.05 -29.48
C VAL A 57 7.72 25.38 -28.39
N PRO A 58 7.13 24.57 -27.52
CA PRO A 58 7.88 23.82 -26.54
C PRO A 58 8.63 22.65 -27.19
N TYR A 59 9.91 22.54 -26.92
CA TYR A 59 10.78 21.44 -27.32
C TYR A 59 11.39 20.77 -26.09
N THR A 60 11.46 19.47 -26.06
CA THR A 60 12.11 18.75 -24.95
C THR A 60 13.46 18.23 -25.42
N ASP A 61 14.52 18.70 -24.77
CA ASP A 61 15.90 18.25 -24.98
C ASP A 61 16.09 16.80 -24.54
N ASP A 62 17.11 16.11 -25.06
CA ASP A 62 17.48 14.72 -24.70
C ASP A 62 17.71 14.50 -23.20
N ARG A 63 17.89 15.56 -22.45
CA ARG A 63 18.02 15.57 -20.99
C ARG A 63 16.70 15.77 -20.23
N GLY A 64 15.57 15.81 -20.96
CA GLY A 64 14.25 16.06 -20.36
C GLY A 64 13.97 17.51 -19.96
N LYS A 65 14.80 18.46 -20.41
CA LYS A 65 14.61 19.88 -20.15
C LYS A 65 13.69 20.48 -21.23
N VAL A 66 12.62 21.15 -20.82
CA VAL A 66 11.73 21.86 -21.73
C VAL A 66 12.33 23.22 -22.07
N ILE A 67 12.58 23.45 -23.35
CA ILE A 67 13.07 24.68 -23.94
C ILE A 67 11.94 25.22 -24.83
N PHE A 68 11.71 26.53 -24.79
CA PHE A 68 10.76 27.20 -25.68
C PHE A 68 11.54 27.88 -26.80
N VAL A 69 11.16 27.61 -28.03
CA VAL A 69 11.74 28.24 -29.23
C VAL A 69 10.73 29.25 -29.75
N ASP A 70 11.10 30.52 -29.80
CA ASP A 70 10.27 31.59 -30.38
C ASP A 70 10.15 31.35 -31.90
N THR A 71 8.92 31.28 -32.43
CA THR A 71 8.64 31.00 -33.83
C THR A 71 9.00 32.16 -34.76
N VAL A 72 9.20 33.37 -34.24
CA VAL A 72 9.51 34.58 -35.02
C VAL A 72 11.01 34.88 -35.00
N THR A 73 11.64 34.79 -33.83
CA THR A 73 13.06 35.15 -33.67
C THR A 73 13.98 33.94 -33.68
N GLY A 74 13.46 32.74 -33.48
CA GLY A 74 14.26 31.49 -33.35
C GLY A 74 15.06 31.44 -32.04
N GLU A 75 14.85 32.37 -31.10
CA GLU A 75 15.57 32.36 -29.83
C GLU A 75 15.05 31.25 -28.89
N GLU A 76 16.01 30.52 -28.30
CA GLU A 76 15.73 29.52 -27.27
C GLU A 76 15.69 30.19 -25.90
N TRP A 77 14.63 29.90 -25.12
CA TRP A 77 14.54 30.39 -23.76
C TRP A 77 13.91 29.33 -22.82
N THR A 78 14.23 29.41 -21.55
CA THR A 78 13.73 28.49 -20.53
C THR A 78 12.86 29.27 -19.55
N ASP A 79 11.60 28.84 -19.40
CA ASP A 79 10.70 29.44 -18.44
C ASP A 79 10.77 28.67 -17.11
N SER A 80 11.42 29.26 -16.13
CA SER A 80 11.53 28.68 -14.78
C SER A 80 10.18 28.56 -14.05
N THR A 81 9.16 29.35 -14.46
CA THR A 81 7.82 29.25 -13.91
C THR A 81 7.01 28.13 -14.58
N ALA A 82 7.24 27.86 -15.88
CA ALA A 82 6.66 26.75 -16.60
C ALA A 82 7.20 25.40 -16.12
N LEU A 83 8.49 25.32 -15.79
CA LEU A 83 9.12 24.12 -15.23
C LEU A 83 8.50 23.70 -13.88
N ARG A 84 7.89 24.62 -13.16
CA ARG A 84 7.23 24.33 -11.89
C ARG A 84 5.88 23.61 -12.07
N ASN A 85 5.26 23.73 -13.23
CA ASN A 85 3.94 23.17 -13.54
C ASN A 85 3.97 22.00 -14.53
N ILE A 86 5.09 21.76 -15.20
CA ILE A 86 5.27 20.58 -16.05
C ILE A 86 5.93 19.48 -15.17
N VAL A 87 5.17 18.91 -14.28
CA VAL A 87 5.42 17.55 -13.85
C VAL A 87 5.14 16.70 -15.08
N PRO A 88 6.13 15.98 -15.66
CA PRO A 88 5.85 15.09 -16.77
C PRO A 88 4.80 14.10 -16.29
N LYS A 89 3.60 14.22 -16.84
CA LYS A 89 2.49 13.35 -16.51
C LYS A 89 2.82 12.02 -17.15
N MET A 90 3.38 11.09 -16.38
CA MET A 90 3.62 9.74 -16.85
C MET A 90 2.26 9.06 -17.06
N GLU A 91 1.81 9.04 -18.30
CA GLU A 91 0.60 8.30 -18.68
C GLU A 91 0.96 6.82 -18.75
N GLN A 92 0.41 6.07 -17.84
CA GLN A 92 0.61 4.63 -17.79
C GLN A 92 -0.53 3.93 -18.53
N PRO A 93 -0.24 2.85 -19.29
CA PRO A 93 -1.25 2.10 -20.02
C PRO A 93 -2.28 1.47 -19.09
N LEU A 94 -3.46 1.12 -19.63
CA LEU A 94 -4.55 0.53 -18.86
C LEU A 94 -4.07 -0.69 -18.05
N PHE A 95 -3.46 -1.67 -18.72
CA PHE A 95 -2.84 -2.82 -18.05
C PHE A 95 -1.36 -2.52 -17.85
N HIS A 96 -1.04 -1.89 -16.73
CA HIS A 96 0.33 -1.52 -16.42
C HIS A 96 1.18 -2.73 -16.02
N ALA A 97 0.75 -3.45 -14.98
CA ALA A 97 1.48 -4.59 -14.42
C ALA A 97 0.57 -5.51 -13.62
N ALA A 98 0.98 -6.77 -13.46
CA ALA A 98 0.46 -7.68 -12.46
C ALA A 98 1.55 -7.95 -11.42
N SER A 99 1.19 -7.94 -10.15
CA SER A 99 2.11 -8.22 -9.04
C SER A 99 1.59 -9.41 -8.24
N ILE A 100 2.49 -10.31 -7.88
CA ILE A 100 2.22 -11.42 -6.96
C ILE A 100 3.20 -11.27 -5.80
N GLY A 101 2.72 -11.44 -4.58
CA GLY A 101 3.57 -11.29 -3.40
C GLY A 101 3.18 -12.20 -2.26
N VAL A 102 4.08 -12.28 -1.29
CA VAL A 102 3.89 -13.04 -0.05
C VAL A 102 4.12 -12.12 1.14
N ASN A 103 3.32 -12.31 2.18
CA ASN A 103 3.51 -11.63 3.45
C ASN A 103 4.46 -12.45 4.31
N ILE A 104 5.55 -11.84 4.75
CA ILE A 104 6.62 -12.52 5.50
C ILE A 104 6.67 -12.11 6.98
N TRP A 105 5.93 -11.06 7.38
CA TRP A 105 5.99 -10.53 8.75
C TRP A 105 5.55 -11.56 9.80
N ASP A 106 4.36 -12.12 9.64
CA ASP A 106 3.80 -13.06 10.62
C ASP A 106 4.56 -14.38 10.70
N PRO A 107 4.99 -15.03 9.59
CA PRO A 107 5.85 -16.20 9.65
C PRO A 107 7.16 -15.94 10.40
N VAL A 108 7.78 -14.78 10.17
CA VAL A 108 9.01 -14.39 10.88
C VAL A 108 8.74 -14.19 12.37
N MET A 109 7.67 -13.46 12.73
CA MET A 109 7.31 -13.23 14.13
C MET A 109 6.99 -14.52 14.87
N ARG A 110 6.40 -15.51 14.19
CA ARG A 110 6.14 -16.82 14.76
C ARG A 110 7.43 -17.58 15.11
N ILE A 111 8.47 -17.47 14.29
CA ILE A 111 9.81 -18.02 14.61
C ILE A 111 10.37 -17.37 15.88
N PHE A 112 10.04 -16.10 16.13
CA PHE A 112 10.45 -15.38 17.34
C PHE A 112 9.56 -15.62 18.57
N GLY A 113 8.60 -16.57 18.50
CA GLY A 113 7.80 -17.00 19.63
C GLY A 113 6.44 -16.32 19.76
N GLN A 114 5.88 -15.81 18.66
CA GLN A 114 4.48 -15.35 18.65
C GLN A 114 3.52 -16.53 18.68
N ASP A 115 2.48 -16.45 19.51
CA ASP A 115 1.50 -17.53 19.73
C ASP A 115 0.57 -17.79 18.53
N TYR A 116 0.56 -16.91 17.55
CA TYR A 116 -0.21 -17.04 16.33
C TYR A 116 0.65 -16.70 15.12
N GLY A 117 0.23 -17.13 13.95
CA GLY A 117 0.92 -16.80 12.70
C GLY A 117 0.02 -16.99 11.50
N VAL A 118 0.30 -16.18 10.49
CA VAL A 118 -0.38 -16.17 9.21
C VAL A 118 0.66 -16.32 8.11
N ALA A 119 0.41 -17.20 7.16
CA ALA A 119 1.16 -17.27 5.91
C ALA A 119 0.18 -16.94 4.78
N SER A 120 0.45 -15.92 3.99
CA SER A 120 -0.44 -15.54 2.90
C SER A 120 0.31 -15.13 1.65
N ALA A 121 -0.36 -15.38 0.52
CA ALA A 121 0.03 -14.92 -0.80
C ALA A 121 -1.07 -14.03 -1.37
N TRP A 122 -0.69 -13.02 -2.14
CA TRP A 122 -1.61 -12.08 -2.73
C TRP A 122 -1.27 -11.80 -4.18
N ALA A 123 -2.28 -11.40 -4.94
CA ALA A 123 -2.13 -10.95 -6.32
C ALA A 123 -2.84 -9.61 -6.51
N GLU A 124 -2.27 -8.76 -7.32
CA GLU A 124 -2.72 -7.40 -7.60
C GLU A 124 -2.55 -7.10 -9.07
N LEU A 125 -3.57 -6.50 -9.68
CA LEU A 125 -3.52 -6.00 -11.04
C LEU A 125 -3.45 -4.48 -11.02
N SER A 126 -2.44 -3.89 -11.66
CA SER A 126 -2.25 -2.44 -11.70
C SER A 126 -2.87 -1.85 -12.98
N LEU A 127 -3.96 -1.09 -12.81
CA LEU A 127 -4.66 -0.40 -13.87
C LEU A 127 -4.25 1.08 -13.88
N HIS A 128 -3.68 1.55 -15.00
CA HIS A 128 -3.12 2.91 -15.14
C HIS A 128 -2.12 3.28 -14.03
N ASN A 129 -1.47 2.29 -13.39
CA ASN A 129 -0.67 2.47 -12.17
C ASN A 129 -1.45 3.15 -11.02
N ARG A 130 -2.76 3.33 -11.15
CA ARG A 130 -3.62 4.09 -10.24
C ARG A 130 -4.53 3.21 -9.42
N TYR A 131 -5.33 2.35 -10.06
CA TYR A 131 -6.26 1.45 -9.39
C TYR A 131 -5.69 0.04 -9.35
N LYS A 132 -5.79 -0.61 -8.20
CA LYS A 132 -5.16 -1.90 -7.95
C LYS A 132 -6.15 -2.85 -7.28
N PRO A 133 -7.00 -3.56 -8.08
CA PRO A 133 -7.75 -4.68 -7.57
C PRO A 133 -6.80 -5.73 -6.98
N PHE A 134 -7.19 -6.27 -5.83
CA PHE A 134 -6.34 -7.08 -4.95
C PHE A 134 -7.11 -8.30 -4.46
N VAL A 135 -6.43 -9.44 -4.43
CA VAL A 135 -6.90 -10.68 -3.83
C VAL A 135 -5.79 -11.28 -2.98
N GLU A 136 -6.15 -11.83 -1.83
CA GLU A 136 -5.22 -12.50 -0.91
C GLU A 136 -5.85 -13.80 -0.42
N VAL A 137 -5.05 -14.84 -0.35
CA VAL A 137 -5.40 -16.13 0.27
C VAL A 137 -4.30 -16.50 1.24
N GLY A 138 -4.68 -17.05 2.38
CA GLY A 138 -3.69 -17.45 3.37
C GLY A 138 -4.21 -18.47 4.34
N LEU A 139 -3.30 -18.91 5.17
CA LEU A 139 -3.49 -19.89 6.24
C LEU A 139 -3.09 -19.24 7.56
N GLY A 140 -3.93 -19.37 8.58
CA GLY A 140 -3.64 -18.89 9.91
C GLY A 140 -3.82 -19.98 10.95
N SER A 141 -3.00 -19.95 11.99
CA SER A 141 -3.12 -20.83 13.14
C SER A 141 -2.66 -20.13 14.42
N ALA A 142 -3.20 -20.55 15.57
CA ALA A 142 -2.81 -20.01 16.86
C ALA A 142 -2.74 -21.12 17.92
N SER A 143 -1.81 -20.92 18.86
CA SER A 143 -1.69 -21.72 20.08
C SER A 143 -1.23 -20.79 21.19
N HIS A 144 -2.14 -20.44 22.08
CA HIS A 144 -1.89 -19.48 23.15
C HIS A 144 -2.15 -20.13 24.51
N GLU A 145 -1.21 -19.96 25.42
CA GLU A 145 -1.37 -20.37 26.81
C GLU A 145 -1.78 -19.18 27.65
N GLY A 146 -2.82 -19.37 28.46
CA GLY A 146 -3.31 -18.33 29.35
C GLY A 146 -2.32 -17.99 30.48
N PRO A 147 -2.53 -16.87 31.17
CA PRO A 147 -1.72 -16.53 32.33
C PRO A 147 -1.76 -17.66 33.34
N ASN A 148 -0.59 -18.00 33.91
CA ASN A 148 -0.43 -19.13 34.85
C ASN A 148 -0.82 -20.51 34.31
N ASN A 149 -0.81 -20.70 33.00
CA ASN A 149 -1.17 -21.97 32.32
C ASN A 149 -2.56 -22.49 32.75
N ASN A 150 -3.51 -21.58 32.97
CA ASN A 150 -4.86 -21.92 33.40
C ASN A 150 -5.81 -22.32 32.25
N TYR A 151 -5.37 -22.15 31.00
CA TYR A 151 -6.03 -22.69 29.80
C TYR A 151 -5.07 -22.66 28.62
N ARG A 152 -5.34 -23.51 27.62
CA ARG A 152 -4.65 -23.48 26.33
C ARG A 152 -5.65 -23.26 25.20
N TYR A 153 -5.59 -22.10 24.56
CA TYR A 153 -6.35 -21.82 23.35
C TYR A 153 -5.65 -22.41 22.15
N ARG A 154 -6.38 -23.14 21.30
CA ARG A 154 -5.88 -23.75 20.10
C ARG A 154 -6.81 -23.48 18.91
N SER A 155 -6.27 -22.88 17.84
CA SER A 155 -6.93 -22.76 16.55
C SER A 155 -6.06 -23.47 15.52
N PRO A 156 -6.50 -24.59 14.96
CA PRO A 156 -5.76 -25.33 13.95
C PRO A 156 -5.62 -24.48 12.69
N MET A 157 -4.75 -24.91 11.77
CA MET A 157 -4.52 -24.23 10.50
C MET A 157 -5.84 -24.11 9.72
N SER A 158 -6.25 -22.87 9.45
CA SER A 158 -7.49 -22.53 8.79
C SER A 158 -7.26 -21.50 7.69
N VAL A 159 -8.05 -21.58 6.62
CA VAL A 159 -7.93 -20.70 5.47
C VAL A 159 -8.64 -19.36 5.70
N PHE A 160 -8.15 -18.33 5.04
CA PHE A 160 -8.87 -17.07 4.90
C PHE A 160 -8.68 -16.49 3.50
N PHE A 161 -9.62 -15.63 3.12
CA PHE A 161 -9.65 -14.94 1.84
C PHE A 161 -9.86 -13.46 2.07
N LYS A 162 -9.18 -12.63 1.25
CA LYS A 162 -9.44 -11.19 1.22
C LYS A 162 -9.57 -10.74 -0.21
N VAL A 163 -10.48 -9.81 -0.45
CA VAL A 163 -10.68 -9.16 -1.74
C VAL A 163 -10.87 -7.68 -1.52
N GLY A 164 -10.35 -6.87 -2.42
CA GLY A 164 -10.46 -5.43 -2.31
C GLY A 164 -9.80 -4.69 -3.44
N ALA A 165 -9.57 -3.41 -3.22
CA ALA A 165 -8.85 -2.57 -4.15
C ALA A 165 -8.04 -1.51 -3.41
N SER A 166 -6.93 -1.10 -4.01
CA SER A 166 -6.07 -0.04 -3.51
C SER A 166 -5.94 1.06 -4.55
N TYR A 167 -5.69 2.27 -4.10
CA TYR A 167 -5.42 3.44 -4.90
C TYR A 167 -3.98 3.89 -4.67
N ASN A 168 -3.21 4.03 -5.76
CA ASN A 168 -1.85 4.52 -5.70
C ASN A 168 -1.84 6.05 -5.85
N PHE A 169 -1.37 6.76 -4.83
CA PHE A 169 -1.26 8.22 -4.86
C PHE A 169 -0.14 8.72 -5.78
N LEU A 170 0.88 7.88 -6.01
CA LEU A 170 2.04 8.19 -6.85
C LEU A 170 1.85 7.67 -8.29
N PHE A 171 0.61 7.59 -8.77
CA PHE A 171 0.29 7.00 -10.09
C PHE A 171 0.93 7.76 -11.28
N ASN A 172 1.18 9.07 -11.14
CA ASN A 172 1.83 9.93 -12.14
C ASN A 172 3.35 10.05 -11.97
N SER A 173 3.94 9.32 -11.03
CA SER A 173 5.36 9.32 -10.73
C SER A 173 6.03 8.03 -11.23
N ASN A 174 7.34 7.89 -10.96
CA ASN A 174 8.07 6.66 -11.23
C ASN A 174 7.36 5.45 -10.59
N PRO A 175 7.00 4.43 -11.37
CA PRO A 175 6.30 3.24 -10.88
C PRO A 175 7.11 2.39 -9.89
N ASP A 176 8.42 2.65 -9.76
CA ASP A 176 9.29 1.97 -8.80
C ASP A 176 8.95 2.31 -7.34
N TYR A 177 8.25 3.42 -7.11
CA TYR A 177 7.80 3.89 -5.81
C TYR A 177 6.29 4.01 -5.78
N GLN A 178 5.66 3.35 -4.84
CA GLN A 178 4.21 3.34 -4.71
C GLN A 178 3.82 3.68 -3.28
N LEU A 179 2.95 4.68 -3.13
CA LEU A 179 2.25 4.98 -1.89
C LEU A 179 0.78 4.72 -2.15
N TYR A 180 0.21 3.77 -1.46
CA TYR A 180 -1.16 3.35 -1.72
C TYR A 180 -2.00 3.25 -0.45
N ALA A 181 -3.28 3.51 -0.59
CA ALA A 181 -4.29 3.17 0.40
C ALA A 181 -5.34 2.27 -0.24
N GLY A 182 -5.87 1.34 0.55
CA GLY A 182 -6.84 0.37 0.05
C GLY A 182 -7.85 -0.05 1.07
N VAL A 183 -8.96 -0.58 0.57
CA VAL A 183 -10.02 -1.18 1.37
C VAL A 183 -10.16 -2.64 0.94
N ARG A 184 -10.29 -3.53 1.92
CA ARG A 184 -10.42 -4.97 1.71
C ARG A 184 -11.55 -5.52 2.56
N PHE A 185 -12.19 -6.54 2.06
CA PHE A 185 -13.11 -7.39 2.80
C PHE A 185 -12.45 -8.74 3.00
N GLY A 186 -12.41 -9.22 4.25
CA GLY A 186 -11.87 -10.50 4.64
C GLY A 186 -12.96 -11.46 5.12
N PHE A 187 -12.75 -12.74 4.86
CA PHE A 187 -13.61 -13.82 5.30
C PHE A 187 -12.77 -15.05 5.68
N SER A 188 -13.11 -15.70 6.80
CA SER A 188 -12.43 -16.90 7.27
C SER A 188 -13.42 -17.87 7.92
N PRO A 189 -13.55 -19.11 7.41
CA PRO A 189 -14.10 -20.23 8.16
C PRO A 189 -12.96 -20.88 8.96
N PHE A 190 -13.15 -21.12 10.25
CA PHE A 190 -12.14 -21.69 11.11
C PHE A 190 -12.76 -22.47 12.28
N SER A 191 -11.91 -23.18 13.01
CA SER A 191 -12.30 -23.83 14.25
C SER A 191 -11.35 -23.44 15.39
N TYR A 192 -11.83 -23.56 16.62
CA TYR A 192 -11.04 -23.33 17.81
C TYR A 192 -11.48 -24.23 18.95
N ALA A 193 -10.57 -24.52 19.84
CA ALA A 193 -10.79 -25.27 21.06
C ALA A 193 -10.06 -24.62 22.24
N VAL A 194 -10.49 -24.87 23.44
CA VAL A 194 -9.77 -24.45 24.65
C VAL A 194 -9.58 -25.67 25.52
N ASP A 195 -8.34 -26.07 25.65
CA ASP A 195 -7.97 -27.27 26.41
C ASP A 195 -7.46 -26.83 27.80
N ASP A 196 -7.49 -27.74 28.76
CA ASP A 196 -6.92 -27.58 30.10
C ASP A 196 -7.45 -26.35 30.88
N VAL A 197 -8.74 -26.06 30.78
CA VAL A 197 -9.31 -24.93 31.56
C VAL A 197 -9.33 -25.27 33.02
N VAL A 198 -8.58 -24.51 33.83
CA VAL A 198 -8.48 -24.66 35.29
C VAL A 198 -9.19 -23.49 35.98
N LEU A 199 -10.26 -23.79 36.66
CA LEU A 199 -10.98 -22.84 37.52
C LEU A 199 -10.71 -23.15 39.00
N ASN A 200 -10.04 -22.23 39.67
CA ASN A 200 -9.84 -22.30 41.11
C ASN A 200 -10.92 -21.48 41.80
N SER A 201 -11.75 -22.13 42.61
CA SER A 201 -12.71 -21.43 43.44
C SER A 201 -12.07 -21.14 44.78
N GLU A 202 -11.75 -19.88 45.08
CA GLU A 202 -11.22 -19.44 46.37
C GLU A 202 -12.23 -19.65 47.50
N TYR A 203 -13.54 -19.67 47.19
CA TYR A 203 -14.60 -19.78 48.18
C TYR A 203 -14.84 -21.23 48.60
N TRP A 204 -14.77 -22.19 47.65
CA TRP A 204 -15.09 -23.61 47.93
C TRP A 204 -13.83 -24.48 48.04
N GLY A 205 -12.64 -23.94 47.77
CA GLY A 205 -11.37 -24.69 47.79
C GLY A 205 -11.25 -25.77 46.72
N GLU A 206 -12.15 -25.80 45.76
CA GLU A 206 -12.18 -26.81 44.74
C GLU A 206 -11.53 -26.29 43.44
N THR A 207 -10.74 -27.16 42.78
CA THR A 207 -10.18 -26.92 41.45
C THR A 207 -10.95 -27.76 40.45
N SER A 208 -11.63 -27.09 39.52
CA SER A 208 -12.33 -27.74 38.43
C SER A 208 -11.47 -27.70 37.16
N ARG A 209 -11.37 -28.82 36.44
CA ARG A 209 -10.69 -28.92 35.16
C ARG A 209 -11.65 -29.45 34.10
N PHE A 210 -11.68 -28.79 32.95
CA PHE A 210 -12.50 -29.22 31.83
C PHE A 210 -11.94 -28.71 30.52
N ASP A 211 -12.34 -29.32 29.41
CA ASP A 211 -12.00 -28.93 28.05
C ASP A 211 -13.23 -28.38 27.36
N ILE A 212 -13.03 -27.34 26.57
CA ILE A 212 -14.03 -26.82 25.65
C ILE A 212 -13.77 -27.48 24.28
N PRO A 213 -14.69 -28.31 23.80
CA PRO A 213 -14.49 -29.06 22.55
C PRO A 213 -14.37 -28.11 21.36
N SER A 214 -13.79 -28.61 20.27
CA SER A 214 -13.62 -27.85 19.04
C SER A 214 -14.94 -27.31 18.51
N GLN A 215 -14.98 -26.04 18.24
CA GLN A 215 -16.13 -25.31 17.71
C GLN A 215 -15.80 -24.69 16.36
N ASN A 216 -16.74 -24.81 15.43
CA ASN A 216 -16.63 -24.14 14.14
C ASN A 216 -17.14 -22.73 14.25
N ALA A 217 -16.42 -21.80 13.64
CA ALA A 217 -16.77 -20.39 13.57
C ALA A 217 -16.51 -19.83 12.17
N THR A 218 -17.21 -18.76 11.86
CA THR A 218 -16.95 -17.95 10.67
C THR A 218 -16.80 -16.51 11.06
N ALA A 219 -15.88 -15.81 10.45
CA ALA A 219 -15.71 -14.38 10.67
C ALA A 219 -15.57 -13.62 9.35
N SER A 220 -16.07 -12.39 9.35
CA SER A 220 -15.88 -11.44 8.27
C SER A 220 -15.52 -10.06 8.83
N TRP A 221 -14.68 -9.33 8.11
CA TRP A 221 -14.16 -8.04 8.55
C TRP A 221 -13.82 -7.14 7.38
N PHE A 222 -13.71 -5.86 7.67
CA PHE A 222 -13.16 -4.87 6.75
C PHE A 222 -11.76 -4.45 7.20
N GLU A 223 -10.89 -4.19 6.21
CA GLU A 223 -9.55 -3.65 6.43
C GLU A 223 -9.38 -2.37 5.63
N ILE A 224 -8.78 -1.37 6.26
CA ILE A 224 -8.27 -0.18 5.61
C ILE A 224 -6.76 -0.21 5.76
N GLY A 225 -6.04 -0.21 4.64
CA GLY A 225 -4.58 -0.28 4.61
C GLY A 225 -3.97 0.98 4.01
N LEU A 226 -2.83 1.38 4.56
CA LEU A 226 -1.93 2.38 4.00
C LEU A 226 -0.56 1.75 3.87
N GLY A 227 0.01 1.74 2.67
CA GLY A 227 1.26 1.04 2.41
C GLY A 227 2.20 1.78 1.47
N LEU A 228 3.47 1.42 1.64
CA LEU A 228 4.58 1.81 0.77
C LEU A 228 5.08 0.56 0.07
N ARG A 229 5.39 0.66 -1.22
CA ARG A 229 6.10 -0.38 -1.97
C ARG A 229 7.23 0.25 -2.76
N VAL A 230 8.41 -0.35 -2.65
CA VAL A 230 9.63 0.11 -3.32
C VAL A 230 10.23 -1.05 -4.09
N LYS A 231 10.56 -0.81 -5.34
CA LYS A 231 11.32 -1.75 -6.16
C LYS A 231 12.76 -1.81 -5.67
N ILE A 232 13.23 -3.02 -5.37
CA ILE A 232 14.58 -3.24 -4.87
C ILE A 232 15.51 -3.61 -6.00
N TRP A 233 15.13 -4.64 -6.78
CA TRP A 233 15.98 -5.15 -7.84
C TRP A 233 15.16 -5.86 -8.92
N GLY A 234 15.36 -5.46 -10.20
CA GLY A 234 14.64 -6.05 -11.33
C GLY A 234 13.12 -6.01 -11.12
N PRO A 235 12.43 -7.14 -11.14
CA PRO A 235 10.99 -7.22 -10.92
C PRO A 235 10.60 -7.34 -9.42
N ILE A 236 11.58 -7.39 -8.50
CA ILE A 236 11.34 -7.62 -7.07
C ILE A 236 11.13 -6.30 -6.35
N SER A 237 10.04 -6.24 -5.57
CA SER A 237 9.69 -5.10 -4.73
C SER A 237 9.44 -5.55 -3.30
N ALA A 238 9.77 -4.68 -2.34
CA ALA A 238 9.38 -4.83 -0.94
C ALA A 238 8.30 -3.82 -0.59
N GLY A 239 7.38 -4.23 0.24
CA GLY A 239 6.29 -3.39 0.70
C GLY A 239 6.10 -3.47 2.21
N TRP A 240 5.74 -2.35 2.78
CA TRP A 240 5.31 -2.25 4.16
C TRP A 240 3.92 -1.63 4.19
N GLU A 241 3.02 -2.20 4.98
CA GLU A 241 1.63 -1.76 5.07
C GLU A 241 1.15 -1.77 6.52
N PHE A 242 0.52 -0.68 6.90
CA PHE A 242 -0.27 -0.57 8.13
C PHE A 242 -1.73 -0.81 7.81
N LYS A 243 -2.40 -1.65 8.60
CA LYS A 243 -3.79 -2.06 8.40
C LYS A 243 -4.58 -1.79 9.65
N TYR A 244 -5.74 -1.16 9.47
CA TYR A 244 -6.78 -1.06 10.48
C TYR A 244 -7.87 -2.06 10.15
N HIS A 245 -8.25 -2.89 11.12
CA HIS A 245 -9.23 -3.96 10.98
C HIS A 245 -10.49 -3.65 11.78
N SER A 246 -11.63 -3.83 11.16
CA SER A 246 -12.93 -3.71 11.80
C SER A 246 -13.71 -5.00 11.60
N LEU A 247 -13.99 -5.72 12.69
CA LEU A 247 -14.76 -6.96 12.66
C LEU A 247 -16.21 -6.64 12.36
N SER A 248 -16.73 -7.18 11.27
CA SER A 248 -18.13 -7.00 10.87
C SER A 248 -19.03 -8.08 11.48
N HIS A 249 -18.60 -9.31 11.38
CA HIS A 249 -19.34 -10.46 11.92
C HIS A 249 -18.38 -11.52 12.42
N CYS A 250 -18.73 -12.13 13.55
CA CYS A 250 -18.08 -13.34 14.03
C CYS A 250 -19.14 -14.24 14.66
N SER A 251 -19.26 -15.45 14.15
CA SER A 251 -20.17 -16.43 14.76
C SER A 251 -19.67 -16.79 16.16
N LYS A 252 -20.58 -16.80 17.12
CA LYS A 252 -20.28 -17.18 18.49
C LYS A 252 -20.41 -18.70 18.59
N GLY A 253 -19.41 -19.35 19.16
CA GLY A 253 -19.53 -20.72 19.57
C GLY A 253 -20.44 -20.85 20.80
N GLN A 254 -20.81 -22.06 21.16
CA GLN A 254 -21.65 -22.34 22.33
C GLN A 254 -21.04 -21.84 23.65
N TYR A 255 -19.72 -21.81 23.74
CA TYR A 255 -18.96 -21.48 24.95
C TYR A 255 -18.23 -20.13 24.90
N GLY A 256 -18.50 -19.31 23.90
CA GLY A 256 -17.94 -17.97 23.82
C GLY A 256 -17.39 -17.58 22.47
N GLU A 257 -16.66 -16.48 22.46
CA GLU A 257 -16.09 -15.90 21.26
C GLU A 257 -14.62 -16.34 21.09
N PRO A 258 -14.14 -16.55 19.85
CA PRO A 258 -12.74 -16.92 19.60
C PRO A 258 -11.80 -15.77 19.98
N TRP A 259 -10.65 -16.09 20.54
CA TRP A 259 -9.59 -15.14 20.83
C TRP A 259 -8.82 -14.70 19.58
N TYR A 260 -8.66 -15.61 18.61
CA TYR A 260 -7.93 -15.41 17.37
C TYR A 260 -8.80 -15.75 16.18
N ILE A 261 -8.67 -14.96 15.11
CA ILE A 261 -9.35 -15.17 13.82
C ILE A 261 -8.28 -15.21 12.73
N PRO A 262 -8.17 -16.29 11.93
CA PRO A 262 -7.21 -16.39 10.84
C PRO A 262 -7.34 -15.23 9.84
N GLY A 263 -6.22 -14.55 9.54
CA GLY A 263 -6.17 -13.41 8.65
C GLY A 263 -6.62 -12.06 9.24
N TYR A 264 -7.36 -12.08 10.34
CA TYR A 264 -7.70 -10.87 11.13
C TYR A 264 -6.67 -10.61 12.24
N GLY A 265 -6.28 -11.67 12.95
CA GLY A 265 -5.42 -11.59 14.13
C GLY A 265 -6.18 -11.78 15.45
N THR A 266 -5.65 -11.22 16.53
CA THR A 266 -6.30 -11.25 17.84
C THR A 266 -7.43 -10.22 17.91
N ARG A 267 -8.56 -10.57 18.52
CA ARG A 267 -9.73 -9.66 18.64
C ARG A 267 -9.45 -8.36 19.39
N GLY A 268 -8.44 -8.33 20.24
CA GLY A 268 -8.05 -7.14 20.98
C GLY A 268 -7.20 -6.13 20.18
N SER A 269 -6.75 -6.48 18.97
CA SER A 269 -5.89 -5.62 18.15
C SER A 269 -6.60 -5.21 16.87
N SER A 270 -6.84 -3.92 16.73
CA SER A 270 -7.44 -3.35 15.51
C SER A 270 -6.40 -2.83 14.52
N ILE A 271 -5.12 -2.75 14.90
CA ILE A 271 -4.05 -2.23 14.06
C ILE A 271 -2.97 -3.30 13.94
N THR A 272 -2.57 -3.59 12.70
CA THR A 272 -1.47 -4.51 12.39
C THR A 272 -0.55 -3.93 11.33
N GLY A 273 0.73 -4.32 11.39
CA GLY A 273 1.70 -4.05 10.35
C GLY A 273 1.95 -5.32 9.55
N SER A 274 2.22 -5.20 8.26
CA SER A 274 2.67 -6.31 7.43
C SER A 274 3.85 -5.89 6.56
N PHE A 275 4.75 -6.84 6.32
CA PHE A 275 5.85 -6.69 5.38
C PHE A 275 5.73 -7.76 4.31
N SER A 276 5.83 -7.34 3.05
CA SER A 276 5.65 -8.24 1.91
C SER A 276 6.81 -8.12 0.92
N ILE A 277 7.09 -9.22 0.24
CA ILE A 277 7.94 -9.26 -0.94
C ILE A 277 7.06 -9.62 -2.11
N SER A 278 7.24 -8.93 -3.23
CA SER A 278 6.45 -9.13 -4.44
C SER A 278 7.29 -9.16 -5.70
N TYR A 279 6.78 -9.88 -6.67
CA TYR A 279 7.29 -9.96 -8.02
C TYR A 279 6.31 -9.30 -8.97
N THR A 280 6.77 -8.33 -9.75
CA THR A 280 5.94 -7.52 -10.65
C THR A 280 6.23 -7.88 -12.10
N LEU A 281 5.19 -8.27 -12.83
CA LEU A 281 5.21 -8.60 -14.25
C LEU A 281 4.65 -7.41 -15.05
N PRO A 282 5.41 -6.81 -15.98
CA PRO A 282 4.89 -5.79 -16.87
C PRO A 282 3.92 -6.40 -17.90
N LEU A 283 2.76 -5.77 -18.07
CA LEU A 283 1.71 -6.24 -19.00
C LEU A 283 1.65 -5.40 -20.28
N SER A 284 2.73 -4.75 -20.67
CA SER A 284 2.77 -3.85 -21.85
C SER A 284 2.36 -4.53 -23.16
N HIS A 285 2.57 -5.83 -23.29
CA HIS A 285 2.18 -6.61 -24.47
C HIS A 285 0.65 -6.72 -24.65
N LEU A 286 -0.13 -6.68 -23.58
CA LEU A 286 -1.59 -6.70 -23.64
C LEU A 286 -2.17 -5.40 -24.20
N ASN A 287 -1.51 -4.27 -23.95
CA ASN A 287 -1.93 -2.99 -24.46
C ASN A 287 -1.75 -2.88 -25.97
N LYS A 288 -0.64 -3.37 -26.53
CA LYS A 288 -0.41 -3.41 -27.99
C LYS A 288 -1.50 -4.21 -28.71
N LYS A 289 -1.86 -5.37 -28.14
CA LYS A 289 -2.91 -6.20 -28.73
C LYS A 289 -4.29 -5.53 -28.68
N ALA A 290 -4.58 -4.76 -27.64
CA ALA A 290 -5.81 -3.99 -27.54
C ALA A 290 -5.85 -2.84 -28.56
N GLU A 291 -4.76 -2.11 -28.77
CA GLU A 291 -4.63 -1.06 -29.79
C GLU A 291 -4.80 -1.62 -31.20
N GLU A 292 -4.15 -2.74 -31.52
CA GLU A 292 -4.30 -3.41 -32.81
C GLU A 292 -5.74 -3.88 -33.07
N ALA A 293 -6.44 -4.35 -32.03
CA ALA A 293 -7.84 -4.76 -32.13
C ALA A 293 -8.77 -3.58 -32.41
N VAL A 294 -8.53 -2.41 -31.81
CA VAL A 294 -9.29 -1.18 -32.05
C VAL A 294 -9.06 -0.69 -33.51
N ILE A 295 -7.80 -0.60 -33.91
CA ILE A 295 -7.45 -0.16 -35.30
C ILE A 295 -8.10 -1.07 -36.35
N ASN A 296 -8.10 -2.38 -36.14
CA ASN A 296 -8.75 -3.31 -37.06
C ASN A 296 -10.28 -3.13 -37.10
N SER A 297 -10.92 -2.87 -35.94
CA SER A 297 -12.35 -2.59 -35.90
C SER A 297 -12.74 -1.29 -36.60
N ASP A 298 -11.93 -0.26 -36.47
CA ASP A 298 -12.15 1.03 -37.15
C ASP A 298 -11.98 0.91 -38.67
N ASN A 299 -10.99 0.15 -39.12
CA ASN A 299 -10.77 -0.14 -40.54
C ASN A 299 -11.91 -0.98 -41.17
N GLU A 300 -12.50 -1.91 -40.42
CA GLU A 300 -13.69 -2.67 -40.84
C GLU A 300 -14.92 -1.78 -40.98
N VAL A 301 -15.10 -0.81 -40.07
CA VAL A 301 -16.22 0.13 -40.15
C VAL A 301 -16.06 1.12 -41.32
N GLU A 302 -14.83 1.60 -41.57
CA GLU A 302 -14.53 2.51 -42.67
C GLU A 302 -14.68 1.84 -44.05
N GLY A 303 -14.41 0.52 -44.15
CA GLY A 303 -14.64 -0.28 -45.36
C GLY A 303 -16.12 -0.56 -45.68
N LEU A 304 -17.03 -0.34 -44.71
CA LEU A 304 -18.49 -0.50 -44.88
C LEU A 304 -19.23 0.78 -45.30
N LEU A 305 -18.56 1.93 -45.25
CA LEU A 305 -19.13 3.19 -45.69
C LEU A 305 -19.14 3.26 -47.26
N PRO A 306 -20.26 3.60 -47.91
CA PRO A 306 -20.28 3.77 -49.37
C PRO A 306 -19.36 4.93 -49.74
N PRO A 307 -18.63 4.83 -50.89
CA PRO A 307 -17.76 5.90 -51.39
C PRO A 307 -18.57 7.18 -51.65
N PRO A 308 -17.95 8.35 -51.43
CA PRO A 308 -18.62 9.64 -51.55
C PRO A 308 -19.15 9.96 -52.96
#